data_7d796f8bcaa9c8cdf81000c04f4c4473
#
_entry.id   7d796f8bcaa9c8cdf81000c04f4c4473
#
_cell.length_a   1.000
_cell.length_b   1.000
_cell.length_c   1.000
_cell.angle_alpha   90.00
_cell.angle_beta   90.00
_cell.angle_gamma   90.00
#
_symmetry.space_group_name_H-M   'P 1'
#
loop_
_entity.id
_entity.type
_entity.pdbx_description
1 polymer ?
#
loop_
_entity_poly.entity_id
_entity_poly.type
_entity_poly.pdbx_seq_one_letter_code
_entity_poly.pdbx_strand_id
1 'polypeptide(L)'
;MADDDMEIINPPNTLKSKVREGGPGAVDLATLERAENVIAQMADSYLEWVQEDLVRMDSAYKALAAAAPPRKKESEQVFQIAHDIKGQGGSFGYDLMTVIANELCRLIERQDDFGDAEVQAIKVHIDAMKLVIQNRMKGDGGANGQALVDGIRQVGDKLSK
;
A
#
# COMPACT_ATOMS: atom_id res chain seq x y z
N MET A 1 -10.71 -8.97 -32.69
CA MET A 1 -11.26 -7.83 -31.97
C MET A 1 -11.32 -8.24 -30.51
N ALA A 2 -10.41 -7.76 -29.74
CA ALA A 2 -10.50 -7.89 -28.30
C ALA A 2 -11.63 -6.94 -27.87
N ASP A 3 -12.75 -7.49 -27.41
CA ASP A 3 -13.64 -6.77 -26.54
C ASP A 3 -12.79 -6.40 -25.33
N ASP A 4 -12.42 -5.14 -25.30
CA ASP A 4 -11.86 -4.51 -24.13
C ASP A 4 -13.02 -4.40 -23.13
N ASP A 5 -13.33 -5.51 -22.49
CA ASP A 5 -14.16 -5.53 -21.30
C ASP A 5 -13.39 -4.75 -20.24
N MET A 6 -13.49 -3.43 -20.37
CA MET A 6 -13.27 -2.58 -19.22
C MET A 6 -14.30 -2.96 -18.18
N GLU A 7 -13.98 -3.94 -17.37
CA GLU A 7 -14.71 -4.21 -16.15
C GLU A 7 -14.61 -2.94 -15.31
N ILE A 8 -15.64 -2.11 -15.46
CA ILE A 8 -15.83 -1.00 -14.55
C ILE A 8 -16.14 -1.64 -13.21
N ILE A 9 -15.10 -1.88 -12.43
CA ILE A 9 -15.25 -2.24 -11.02
C ILE A 9 -15.90 -1.04 -10.36
N ASN A 10 -17.22 -1.05 -10.30
CA ASN A 10 -17.94 -0.16 -9.42
C ASN A 10 -17.55 -0.58 -7.99
N PRO A 11 -16.75 0.22 -7.29
CA PRO A 11 -16.53 -0.05 -5.88
C PRO A 11 -17.92 -0.16 -5.21
N PRO A 12 -18.08 -1.09 -4.24
CA PRO A 12 -19.35 -1.26 -3.58
C PRO A 12 -19.83 0.11 -3.11
N ASN A 13 -20.98 0.53 -3.61
CA ASN A 13 -21.48 1.88 -3.48
C ASN A 13 -22.02 2.10 -2.06
N THR A 14 -21.11 1.94 -1.09
CA THR A 14 -21.42 2.10 0.33
C THR A 14 -21.83 3.52 0.69
N LEU A 15 -21.39 4.50 -0.13
CA LEU A 15 -21.86 5.89 0.01
C LEU A 15 -23.32 6.04 -0.40
N LYS A 16 -23.73 5.45 -1.53
CA LYS A 16 -25.13 5.50 -1.98
C LYS A 16 -26.07 4.77 -1.00
N SER A 17 -25.63 3.69 -0.36
CA SER A 17 -26.43 2.98 0.64
C SER A 17 -26.53 3.71 1.98
N LYS A 18 -25.62 4.62 2.26
CA LYS A 18 -25.59 5.43 3.50
C LYS A 18 -26.24 6.80 3.35
N VAL A 19 -26.57 7.20 2.13
CA VAL A 19 -27.14 8.50 1.83
C VAL A 19 -28.64 8.37 1.65
N ARG A 20 -29.37 9.19 2.39
CA ARG A 20 -30.82 9.27 2.29
C ARG A 20 -31.21 9.96 0.98
N GLU A 21 -31.86 9.24 0.09
CA GLU A 21 -32.43 9.81 -1.14
C GLU A 21 -33.70 10.61 -0.82
N GLY A 22 -33.67 11.89 -1.13
CA GLY A 22 -34.82 12.78 -1.04
C GLY A 22 -35.10 13.31 0.39
N GLY A 23 -35.50 14.57 0.48
CA GLY A 23 -35.87 15.25 1.72
C GLY A 23 -34.78 16.15 2.31
N PRO A 24 -35.09 16.89 3.43
CA PRO A 24 -34.12 17.76 4.06
C PRO A 24 -32.91 16.99 4.57
N GLY A 25 -31.71 17.37 4.16
CA GLY A 25 -30.45 16.71 4.50
C GLY A 25 -30.02 15.59 3.56
N ALA A 26 -30.76 15.34 2.48
CA ALA A 26 -30.35 14.42 1.42
C ALA A 26 -29.19 15.01 0.61
N VAL A 27 -28.16 14.19 0.34
CA VAL A 27 -27.10 14.57 -0.59
C VAL A 27 -27.61 14.41 -2.02
N ASP A 28 -27.45 15.45 -2.82
CA ASP A 28 -27.82 15.47 -4.23
C ASP A 28 -26.94 14.44 -4.99
N LEU A 29 -27.57 13.64 -5.87
CA LEU A 29 -26.86 12.68 -6.75
C LEU A 29 -25.74 13.35 -7.56
N ALA A 30 -25.99 14.57 -8.07
CA ALA A 30 -24.97 15.32 -8.80
C ALA A 30 -23.77 15.68 -7.93
N THR A 31 -23.97 15.91 -6.64
CA THR A 31 -22.89 16.15 -5.67
C THR A 31 -22.09 14.88 -5.39
N LEU A 32 -22.76 13.73 -5.27
CA LEU A 32 -22.11 12.43 -5.14
C LEU A 32 -21.28 12.08 -6.37
N GLU A 33 -21.83 12.26 -7.57
CA GLU A 33 -21.11 12.02 -8.81
C GLU A 33 -19.86 12.91 -8.95
N ARG A 34 -19.97 14.18 -8.54
CA ARG A 34 -18.80 15.08 -8.49
C ARG A 34 -17.74 14.61 -7.51
N ALA A 35 -18.13 14.15 -6.33
CA ALA A 35 -17.21 13.61 -5.34
C ALA A 35 -16.54 12.33 -5.85
N GLU A 36 -17.28 11.42 -6.46
CA GLU A 36 -16.75 10.20 -7.08
C GLU A 36 -15.76 10.52 -8.20
N ASN A 37 -16.04 11.53 -9.04
CA ASN A 37 -15.14 11.98 -10.12
C ASN A 37 -13.85 12.59 -9.56
N VAL A 38 -13.91 13.36 -8.47
CA VAL A 38 -12.73 13.91 -7.81
C VAL A 38 -11.86 12.78 -7.26
N ILE A 39 -12.45 11.79 -6.62
CA ILE A 39 -11.72 10.61 -6.10
C ILE A 39 -11.07 9.84 -7.26
N ALA A 40 -11.77 9.64 -8.37
CA ALA A 40 -11.22 8.98 -9.55
C ALA A 40 -10.03 9.74 -10.15
N GLN A 41 -10.11 11.07 -10.20
CA GLN A 41 -9.00 11.92 -10.66
C GLN A 41 -7.81 11.86 -9.70
N MET A 42 -8.06 11.81 -8.39
CA MET A 42 -7.01 11.64 -7.38
C MET A 42 -6.34 10.28 -7.47
N ALA A 43 -7.06 9.24 -7.89
CA ALA A 43 -6.50 7.91 -8.09
C ALA A 43 -5.42 7.89 -9.18
N ASP A 44 -5.56 8.70 -10.23
CA ASP A 44 -4.52 8.85 -11.26
C ASP A 44 -3.26 9.50 -10.69
N SER A 45 -3.41 10.45 -9.78
CA SER A 45 -2.29 11.10 -9.10
C SER A 45 -1.63 10.21 -8.04
N TYR A 46 -2.33 9.21 -7.53
CA TYR A 46 -1.81 8.29 -6.50
C TYR A 46 -0.53 7.59 -6.95
N LEU A 47 -0.47 7.16 -8.21
CA LEU A 47 0.73 6.49 -8.74
C LEU A 47 1.97 7.38 -8.69
N GLU A 48 1.80 8.68 -8.93
CA GLU A 48 2.90 9.65 -8.80
C GLU A 48 3.33 9.80 -7.35
N TRP A 49 2.39 9.97 -6.44
CA TRP A 49 2.67 10.13 -5.01
C TRP A 49 3.35 8.90 -4.40
N VAL A 50 2.84 7.71 -4.71
CA VAL A 50 3.43 6.47 -4.17
C VAL A 50 4.80 6.20 -4.76
N GLN A 51 5.07 6.62 -6.00
CA GLN A 51 6.41 6.53 -6.58
C GLN A 51 7.39 7.44 -5.84
N GLU A 52 6.98 8.65 -5.47
CA GLU A 52 7.79 9.53 -4.62
C GLU A 52 8.06 8.92 -3.26
N ASP A 53 7.05 8.32 -2.64
CA ASP A 53 7.21 7.59 -1.37
C ASP A 53 8.16 6.40 -1.50
N LEU A 54 8.12 5.66 -2.61
CA LEU A 54 9.03 4.55 -2.86
C LEU A 54 10.48 5.03 -3.09
N VAL A 55 10.67 6.21 -3.68
CA VAL A 55 12.00 6.85 -3.77
C VAL A 55 12.52 7.23 -2.39
N ARG A 56 11.68 7.82 -1.56
CA ARG A 56 12.01 8.12 -0.15
C ARG A 56 12.33 6.83 0.63
N MET A 57 11.57 5.77 0.38
CA MET A 57 11.79 4.45 0.96
C MET A 57 13.16 3.88 0.59
N ASP A 58 13.57 4.00 -0.67
CA ASP A 58 14.90 3.57 -1.11
C ASP A 58 16.01 4.34 -0.40
N SER A 59 15.85 5.63 -0.21
CA SER A 59 16.82 6.46 0.51
C SER A 59 16.91 6.05 1.98
N ALA A 60 15.78 5.83 2.63
CA ALA A 60 15.71 5.36 4.01
C ALA A 60 16.34 3.96 4.16
N TYR A 61 16.08 3.06 3.21
CA TYR A 61 16.68 1.73 3.19
C TYR A 61 18.21 1.78 3.03
N LYS A 62 18.72 2.63 2.14
CA LYS A 62 20.17 2.81 1.97
C LYS A 62 20.85 3.28 3.26
N ALA A 63 20.22 4.22 3.96
CA ALA A 63 20.71 4.67 5.26
C ALA A 63 20.71 3.54 6.30
N LEU A 64 19.63 2.74 6.34
CA LEU A 64 19.51 1.58 7.20
C LEU A 64 20.62 0.55 6.92
N ALA A 65 20.83 0.21 5.64
CA ALA A 65 21.82 -0.78 5.23
C ALA A 65 23.26 -0.33 5.52
N ALA A 66 23.53 0.96 5.42
CA ALA A 66 24.85 1.55 5.66
C ALA A 66 25.16 1.74 7.15
N ALA A 67 24.16 1.77 8.02
CA ALA A 67 24.33 1.99 9.44
C ALA A 67 24.89 0.74 10.13
N ALA A 68 25.58 0.95 11.26
CA ALA A 68 25.99 -0.14 12.14
C ALA A 68 24.80 -0.58 13.04
N PRO A 69 24.68 -1.89 13.38
CA PRO A 69 23.67 -2.32 14.34
C PRO A 69 23.76 -1.53 15.66
N PRO A 70 22.64 -1.32 16.34
CA PRO A 70 21.32 -1.94 16.16
C PRO A 70 20.41 -1.33 15.09
N ARG A 71 20.74 -0.25 14.43
CA ARG A 71 19.99 0.40 13.33
C ARG A 71 18.56 0.85 13.69
N LYS A 72 18.28 1.03 14.95
CA LYS A 72 16.91 1.35 15.42
C LYS A 72 16.40 2.67 14.84
N LYS A 73 17.24 3.70 14.85
CA LYS A 73 16.91 5.03 14.34
C LYS A 73 16.57 5.00 12.84
N GLU A 74 17.38 4.29 12.08
CA GLU A 74 17.19 4.16 10.62
C GLU A 74 15.94 3.33 10.29
N SER A 75 15.64 2.30 11.09
CA SER A 75 14.43 1.50 10.94
C SER A 75 13.15 2.32 11.19
N GLU A 76 13.19 3.29 12.08
CA GLU A 76 12.06 4.19 12.35
C GLU A 76 11.70 5.05 11.13
N GLN A 77 12.69 5.46 10.34
CA GLN A 77 12.44 6.19 9.10
C GLN A 77 11.74 5.32 8.05
N VAL A 78 12.19 4.09 7.90
CA VAL A 78 11.52 3.10 7.02
C VAL A 78 10.09 2.83 7.51
N PHE A 79 9.90 2.66 8.80
CA PHE A 79 8.60 2.45 9.42
C PHE A 79 7.64 3.61 9.11
N GLN A 80 8.08 4.85 9.27
CA GLN A 80 7.23 6.01 9.07
C GLN A 80 6.70 6.08 7.62
N ILE A 81 7.57 5.84 6.64
CA ILE A 81 7.18 5.83 5.23
C ILE A 81 6.24 4.65 4.94
N ALA A 82 6.53 3.47 5.47
CA ALA A 82 5.66 2.30 5.33
C ALA A 82 4.28 2.54 5.94
N HIS A 83 4.21 3.20 7.08
CA HIS A 83 2.96 3.57 7.74
C HIS A 83 2.12 4.53 6.87
N ASP A 84 2.75 5.51 6.25
CA ASP A 84 2.09 6.45 5.35
C ASP A 84 1.54 5.71 4.10
N ILE A 85 2.33 4.85 3.48
CA ILE A 85 1.91 4.01 2.35
C ILE A 85 0.74 3.10 2.73
N LYS A 86 0.80 2.46 3.90
CA LYS A 86 -0.28 1.64 4.45
C LYS A 86 -1.60 2.40 4.55
N GLY A 87 -1.55 3.65 5.00
CA GLY A 87 -2.75 4.48 5.17
C GLY A 87 -3.41 4.91 3.86
N GLN A 88 -2.69 4.93 2.77
CA GLN A 88 -3.16 5.48 1.49
C GLN A 88 -3.61 4.40 0.49
N GLY A 89 -2.97 3.25 0.46
CA GLY A 89 -3.13 2.25 -0.59
C GLY A 89 -4.57 1.83 -0.86
N GLY A 90 -5.30 1.45 0.19
CA GLY A 90 -6.68 1.00 0.08
C GLY A 90 -7.66 2.06 -0.41
N SER A 91 -7.39 3.35 -0.11
CA SER A 91 -8.24 4.46 -0.54
C SER A 91 -8.23 4.67 -2.07
N PHE A 92 -7.17 4.22 -2.73
CA PHE A 92 -6.98 4.38 -4.18
C PHE A 92 -7.03 3.06 -4.96
N GLY A 93 -7.54 2.00 -4.34
CA GLY A 93 -7.73 0.69 -4.99
C GLY A 93 -6.48 -0.19 -5.04
N TYR A 94 -5.45 0.13 -4.28
CA TYR A 94 -4.23 -0.67 -4.13
C TYR A 94 -4.15 -1.34 -2.76
N ASP A 95 -5.12 -2.20 -2.48
CA ASP A 95 -5.23 -2.91 -1.19
C ASP A 95 -3.97 -3.72 -0.87
N LEU A 96 -3.33 -4.28 -1.90
CA LEU A 96 -2.10 -5.03 -1.79
C LEU A 96 -0.95 -4.18 -1.22
N MET A 97 -0.87 -2.89 -1.59
CA MET A 97 0.10 -1.97 -1.01
C MET A 97 -0.12 -1.79 0.49
N THR A 98 -1.36 -1.65 0.90
CA THR A 98 -1.73 -1.57 2.33
C THR A 98 -1.32 -2.83 3.08
N VAL A 99 -1.57 -4.01 2.52
CA VAL A 99 -1.21 -5.29 3.13
C VAL A 99 0.31 -5.43 3.28
N ILE A 100 1.07 -5.18 2.21
CA ILE A 100 2.54 -5.32 2.24
C ILE A 100 3.17 -4.30 3.18
N ALA A 101 2.72 -3.05 3.13
CA ALA A 101 3.22 -2.00 4.02
C ALA A 101 2.90 -2.32 5.51
N ASN A 102 1.73 -2.90 5.78
CA ASN A 102 1.38 -3.36 7.12
C ASN A 102 2.30 -4.49 7.61
N GLU A 103 2.60 -5.48 6.75
CA GLU A 103 3.54 -6.55 7.10
C GLU A 103 4.95 -5.98 7.38
N LEU A 104 5.39 -4.99 6.62
CA LEU A 104 6.66 -4.29 6.88
C LEU A 104 6.65 -3.55 8.22
N CYS A 105 5.58 -2.83 8.52
CA CYS A 105 5.43 -2.18 9.82
C CYS A 105 5.52 -3.18 10.98
N ARG A 106 4.82 -4.30 10.86
CA ARG A 106 4.82 -5.37 11.87
C ARG A 106 6.19 -6.01 12.03
N LEU A 107 6.91 -6.22 10.92
CA LEU A 107 8.28 -6.72 10.95
C LEU A 107 9.19 -5.80 11.77
N ILE A 108 9.13 -4.50 11.51
CA ILE A 108 9.97 -3.51 12.19
C ILE A 108 9.60 -3.39 13.68
N GLU A 109 8.32 -3.39 14.02
CA GLU A 109 7.84 -3.28 15.41
C GLU A 109 8.28 -4.46 16.30
N ARG A 110 8.48 -5.63 15.72
CA ARG A 110 8.89 -6.84 16.45
C ARG A 110 10.38 -6.92 16.75
N GLN A 111 11.18 -6.05 16.12
CA GLN A 111 12.63 -6.11 16.23
C GLN A 111 13.17 -4.95 17.05
N ASP A 112 14.09 -5.25 17.96
CA ASP A 112 14.86 -4.25 18.70
C ASP A 112 16.24 -4.03 18.09
N ASP A 113 16.76 -5.04 17.39
CA ASP A 113 18.03 -5.02 16.69
C ASP A 113 17.81 -5.48 15.23
N PHE A 114 18.42 -4.77 14.31
CA PHE A 114 18.33 -5.04 12.87
C PHE A 114 19.69 -5.50 12.35
N GLY A 115 19.90 -6.82 12.41
CA GLY A 115 21.02 -7.48 11.75
C GLY A 115 20.83 -7.53 10.22
N ASP A 116 21.75 -8.19 9.55
CA ASP A 116 21.72 -8.26 8.07
C ASP A 116 20.50 -9.04 7.54
N ALA A 117 20.02 -10.03 8.30
CA ALA A 117 18.83 -10.78 7.94
C ALA A 117 17.57 -9.91 7.99
N GLU A 118 17.41 -9.08 9.02
CA GLU A 118 16.29 -8.15 9.17
C GLU A 118 16.33 -7.06 8.09
N VAL A 119 17.51 -6.52 7.78
CA VAL A 119 17.71 -5.55 6.71
C VAL A 119 17.33 -6.16 5.35
N GLN A 120 17.73 -7.40 5.09
CA GLN A 120 17.37 -8.10 3.87
C GLN A 120 15.86 -8.37 3.77
N ALA A 121 15.22 -8.73 4.87
CA ALA A 121 13.77 -8.90 4.92
C ALA A 121 13.01 -7.59 4.63
N ILE A 122 13.47 -6.48 5.17
CA ILE A 122 12.95 -5.15 4.85
C ILE A 122 13.05 -4.87 3.34
N LYS A 123 14.18 -5.20 2.74
CA LYS A 123 14.36 -5.03 1.29
C LYS A 123 13.34 -5.84 0.48
N VAL A 124 13.07 -7.07 0.86
CA VAL A 124 12.07 -7.92 0.17
C VAL A 124 10.69 -7.26 0.18
N HIS A 125 10.27 -6.66 1.29
CA HIS A 125 9.00 -5.94 1.38
C HIS A 125 8.98 -4.71 0.47
N ILE A 126 10.07 -3.95 0.44
CA ILE A 126 10.20 -2.76 -0.43
C ILE A 126 10.14 -3.16 -1.91
N ASP A 127 10.88 -4.19 -2.29
CA ASP A 127 10.88 -4.70 -3.67
C ASP A 127 9.49 -5.22 -4.08
N ALA A 128 8.77 -5.85 -3.16
CA ALA A 128 7.39 -6.28 -3.39
C ALA A 128 6.43 -5.10 -3.64
N MET A 129 6.53 -4.02 -2.86
CA MET A 129 5.75 -2.81 -3.08
C MET A 129 6.05 -2.18 -4.45
N LYS A 130 7.31 -2.12 -4.84
CA LYS A 130 7.70 -1.64 -6.17
C LYS A 130 7.10 -2.50 -7.29
N LEU A 131 7.12 -3.81 -7.12
CA LEU A 131 6.53 -4.74 -8.09
C LEU A 131 5.04 -4.51 -8.28
N VAL A 132 4.31 -4.30 -7.18
CA VAL A 132 2.87 -4.00 -7.20
C VAL A 132 2.59 -2.74 -8.03
N ILE A 133 3.34 -1.69 -7.82
CA ILE A 133 3.13 -0.42 -8.53
C ILE A 133 3.58 -0.52 -9.99
N GLN A 134 4.71 -1.14 -10.27
CA GLN A 134 5.21 -1.34 -11.64
C GLN A 134 4.24 -2.13 -12.51
N ASN A 135 3.60 -3.15 -11.95
CA ASN A 135 2.64 -3.99 -12.65
C ASN A 135 1.19 -3.54 -12.46
N ARG A 136 0.96 -2.41 -11.79
CA ARG A 136 -0.38 -1.86 -11.52
C ARG A 136 -1.34 -2.90 -10.96
N MET A 137 -0.90 -3.63 -9.95
CA MET A 137 -1.67 -4.69 -9.31
C MET A 137 -2.73 -4.10 -8.38
N LYS A 138 -3.87 -3.75 -8.96
CA LYS A 138 -5.02 -3.17 -8.24
C LYS A 138 -5.71 -4.21 -7.36
N GLY A 139 -6.43 -3.72 -6.35
CA GLY A 139 -7.15 -4.55 -5.40
C GLY A 139 -6.19 -5.44 -4.61
N ASP A 140 -6.53 -6.69 -4.46
CA ASP A 140 -5.71 -7.71 -3.78
C ASP A 140 -4.66 -8.36 -4.70
N GLY A 141 -4.60 -7.96 -5.96
CA GLY A 141 -3.68 -8.49 -6.97
C GLY A 141 -4.01 -9.91 -7.46
N GLY A 142 -5.15 -10.49 -7.07
CA GLY A 142 -5.56 -11.82 -7.47
C GLY A 142 -4.61 -12.93 -6.97
N ALA A 143 -4.44 -14.00 -7.75
CA ALA A 143 -3.57 -15.12 -7.41
C ALA A 143 -2.10 -14.71 -7.25
N ASN A 144 -1.60 -13.82 -8.10
CA ASN A 144 -0.23 -13.30 -8.00
C ASN A 144 -0.04 -12.44 -6.74
N GLY A 145 -1.05 -11.64 -6.39
CA GLY A 145 -1.05 -10.86 -5.15
C GLY A 145 -1.01 -11.74 -3.91
N GLN A 146 -1.81 -12.80 -3.89
CA GLN A 146 -1.84 -13.77 -2.80
C GLN A 146 -0.50 -14.48 -2.64
N ALA A 147 0.11 -14.93 -3.74
CA ALA A 147 1.42 -15.56 -3.73
C ALA A 147 2.51 -14.61 -3.20
N LEU A 148 2.45 -13.34 -3.57
CA LEU A 148 3.38 -12.31 -3.09
C LEU A 148 3.25 -12.09 -1.59
N VAL A 149 2.04 -11.97 -1.08
CA VAL A 149 1.75 -11.80 0.36
C VAL A 149 2.19 -13.03 1.16
N ASP A 150 1.92 -14.22 0.66
CA ASP A 150 2.33 -15.46 1.31
C ASP A 150 3.86 -15.56 1.43
N GLY A 151 4.58 -15.18 0.37
CA GLY A 151 6.04 -15.13 0.38
C GLY A 151 6.58 -14.13 1.40
N ILE A 152 5.99 -12.95 1.47
CA ILE A 152 6.37 -11.90 2.44
C ILE A 152 6.13 -12.36 3.87
N ARG A 153 4.99 -12.98 4.16
CA ARG A 153 4.68 -13.52 5.48
C ARG A 153 5.64 -14.62 5.89
N GLN A 154 6.04 -15.49 4.98
CA GLN A 154 7.06 -16.51 5.25
C GLN A 154 8.41 -15.89 5.64
N VAL A 155 8.82 -14.81 4.97
CA VAL A 155 10.04 -14.07 5.32
C VAL A 155 9.92 -13.50 6.74
N GLY A 156 8.82 -12.85 7.08
CA GLY A 156 8.56 -12.31 8.41
C GLY A 156 8.55 -13.39 9.50
N ASP A 157 7.92 -14.53 9.24
CA ASP A 157 7.82 -15.65 10.19
C ASP A 157 9.19 -16.27 10.51
N LYS A 158 10.09 -16.34 9.54
CA LYS A 158 11.46 -16.84 9.77
C LYS A 158 12.27 -15.99 10.72
N LEU A 159 11.98 -14.71 10.81
CA LEU A 159 12.66 -13.76 11.71
C LEU A 159 12.02 -13.68 13.10
N SER A 160 10.83 -14.24 13.28
CA SER A 160 10.07 -14.21 14.53
C SER A 160 10.44 -15.34 15.51
N LYS A 161 11.48 -16.08 15.21
CA LYS A 161 11.98 -17.18 16.06
C LYS A 161 13.04 -16.73 17.04
#